data_01e5bd86c8aa086162616e00a68ff351
#
_entry.id   01e5bd86c8aa086162616e00a68ff351
#
_cell.length_a   1.000
_cell.length_b   1.000
_cell.length_c   1.000
_cell.angle_alpha   90.00
_cell.angle_beta   90.00
_cell.angle_gamma   90.00
#
_symmetry.space_group_name_H-M   'P 1'
#
loop_
_entity.id
_entity.type
_entity.pdbx_description
1 polymer ?
#
loop_
_entity_poly.entity_id
_entity_poly.type
_entity_poly.pdbx_seq_one_letter_code
_entity_poly.pdbx_strand_id
1 'polypeptide(L)'
;MEYDGLTPRATADGRYCYAPVTHKATLGRIVELLHTFHDQPQNLIMPKIPSGSFEKKLYSMYLSYLPKEKVAFDLKMNCDDRGSFTELLKTSDHGQFSVNISKPGITKGQHWHNSKWEFFIVVSGHGLIQERKIGTDEVIEFDVSGNHIQAVHMLPGYTHNIINLSDTENLVTVMWANEIFDPNHPDTFGETV
;
A
#
# COMPACT_ATOMS: atom_id res chain seq x y z
N MET A 1 -23.90 4.88 -17.84
CA MET A 1 -22.66 4.11 -17.83
C MET A 1 -22.47 3.53 -19.21
N GLU A 2 -21.59 4.10 -20.03
CA GLU A 2 -21.28 3.56 -21.34
C GLU A 2 -20.40 2.33 -21.18
N TYR A 3 -20.90 1.19 -21.63
CA TYR A 3 -20.16 -0.07 -21.65
C TYR A 3 -19.51 -0.23 -23.02
N ASP A 4 -18.47 0.53 -23.36
CA ASP A 4 -17.61 0.37 -24.55
C ASP A 4 -18.33 -0.23 -25.81
N GLY A 5 -19.48 0.28 -26.16
CA GLY A 5 -20.31 -0.25 -27.26
C GLY A 5 -21.03 -1.58 -26.94
N LEU A 6 -20.99 -2.06 -25.72
CA LEU A 6 -21.51 -3.34 -25.26
C LEU A 6 -22.81 -3.22 -24.45
N THR A 7 -23.55 -2.12 -24.67
CA THR A 7 -24.86 -1.93 -24.05
C THR A 7 -25.78 -3.07 -24.46
N PRO A 8 -26.41 -3.76 -23.51
CA PRO A 8 -27.43 -4.78 -23.84
C PRO A 8 -28.50 -4.15 -24.71
N ARG A 9 -28.83 -4.81 -25.84
CA ARG A 9 -29.88 -4.34 -26.75
C ARG A 9 -31.01 -5.32 -26.68
N ALA A 10 -32.23 -4.80 -26.65
CA ALA A 10 -33.42 -5.63 -26.85
C ALA A 10 -33.38 -6.27 -28.24
N THR A 11 -33.85 -7.52 -28.36
CA THR A 11 -34.15 -8.13 -29.66
C THR A 11 -35.27 -7.36 -30.37
N ALA A 12 -35.38 -7.52 -31.69
CA ALA A 12 -36.35 -6.81 -32.48
C ALA A 12 -37.81 -6.99 -32.00
N ASP A 13 -38.10 -8.13 -31.35
CA ASP A 13 -39.40 -8.44 -30.75
C ASP A 13 -39.55 -7.96 -29.29
N GLY A 14 -38.52 -7.33 -28.72
CA GLY A 14 -38.52 -6.83 -27.36
C GLY A 14 -38.54 -7.88 -26.25
N ARG A 15 -38.44 -9.17 -26.59
CA ARG A 15 -38.55 -10.26 -25.59
C ARG A 15 -37.25 -10.59 -24.88
N TYR A 16 -36.13 -10.34 -25.49
CA TYR A 16 -34.80 -10.73 -24.97
C TYR A 16 -33.84 -9.57 -25.04
N CYS A 17 -32.89 -9.55 -24.10
CA CYS A 17 -31.70 -8.68 -24.15
C CYS A 17 -30.54 -9.44 -24.77
N TYR A 18 -29.90 -8.87 -25.77
CA TYR A 18 -28.64 -9.36 -26.30
C TYR A 18 -27.49 -8.73 -25.50
N ALA A 19 -26.71 -9.57 -24.83
CA ALA A 19 -25.46 -9.16 -24.17
C ALA A 19 -24.28 -9.68 -25.01
N PRO A 20 -23.52 -8.81 -25.68
CA PRO A 20 -22.37 -9.24 -26.46
C PRO A 20 -21.31 -9.88 -25.55
N VAL A 21 -20.57 -10.86 -26.09
CA VAL A 21 -19.43 -11.46 -25.39
C VAL A 21 -18.32 -10.44 -25.31
N THR A 22 -17.95 -10.05 -24.08
CA THR A 22 -16.90 -9.06 -23.82
C THR A 22 -15.56 -9.71 -23.46
N HIS A 23 -15.62 -10.88 -22.81
CA HIS A 23 -14.46 -11.63 -22.35
C HIS A 23 -14.74 -13.14 -22.47
N LYS A 24 -13.67 -13.92 -22.60
CA LYS A 24 -13.70 -15.39 -22.51
C LYS A 24 -12.75 -15.82 -21.39
N ALA A 25 -13.21 -16.69 -20.52
CA ALA A 25 -12.43 -17.27 -19.44
C ALA A 25 -12.83 -18.73 -19.23
N THR A 26 -11.88 -19.56 -18.79
CA THR A 26 -12.17 -20.93 -18.35
C THR A 26 -12.77 -20.92 -16.94
N LEU A 27 -13.51 -21.94 -16.57
CA LEU A 27 -14.00 -22.11 -15.19
C LEU A 27 -12.84 -22.16 -14.20
N GLY A 28 -11.73 -22.85 -14.53
CA GLY A 28 -10.55 -22.88 -13.69
C GLY A 28 -9.99 -21.49 -13.41
N ARG A 29 -9.90 -20.62 -14.45
CA ARG A 29 -9.44 -19.23 -14.27
C ARG A 29 -10.38 -18.41 -13.37
N ILE A 30 -11.68 -18.60 -13.50
CA ILE A 30 -12.65 -17.91 -12.64
C ILE A 30 -12.47 -18.32 -11.18
N VAL A 31 -12.36 -19.64 -10.92
CA VAL A 31 -12.15 -20.16 -9.56
C VAL A 31 -10.84 -19.63 -8.95
N GLU A 32 -9.74 -19.65 -9.70
CA GLU A 32 -8.44 -19.11 -9.27
C GLU A 32 -8.56 -17.64 -8.86
N LEU A 33 -9.21 -16.83 -9.69
CA LEU A 33 -9.42 -15.40 -9.40
C LEU A 33 -10.28 -15.19 -8.14
N LEU A 34 -11.35 -15.97 -7.98
CA LEU A 34 -12.21 -15.88 -6.80
C LEU A 34 -11.46 -16.25 -5.51
N HIS A 35 -10.56 -17.22 -5.54
CA HIS A 35 -9.66 -17.52 -4.42
C HIS A 35 -8.71 -16.34 -4.13
N THR A 36 -8.09 -15.79 -5.18
CA THR A 36 -7.23 -14.61 -5.04
C THR A 36 -7.96 -13.43 -4.37
N PHE A 37 -9.21 -13.18 -4.77
CA PHE A 37 -10.03 -12.12 -4.19
C PHE A 37 -10.43 -12.40 -2.74
N HIS A 38 -10.74 -13.67 -2.45
CA HIS A 38 -11.09 -14.11 -1.10
C HIS A 38 -9.91 -13.96 -0.11
N ASP A 39 -8.70 -14.25 -0.56
CA ASP A 39 -7.50 -14.26 0.28
C ASP A 39 -6.90 -12.85 0.48
N GLN A 40 -7.33 -11.86 -0.32
CA GLN A 40 -6.80 -10.50 -0.28
C GLN A 40 -6.87 -9.85 1.12
N PRO A 41 -7.95 -9.96 1.91
CA PRO A 41 -7.98 -9.37 3.25
C PRO A 41 -6.95 -9.95 4.23
N GLN A 42 -6.50 -11.20 4.03
CA GLN A 42 -5.53 -11.86 4.90
C GLN A 42 -4.08 -11.56 4.48
N ASN A 43 -3.79 -11.56 3.17
CA ASN A 43 -2.43 -11.36 2.65
C ASN A 43 -2.13 -9.91 2.27
N LEU A 44 -3.17 -9.06 2.17
CA LEU A 44 -3.14 -7.65 1.75
C LEU A 44 -2.65 -7.43 0.32
N ILE A 45 -2.48 -8.50 -0.48
CA ILE A 45 -1.99 -8.41 -1.85
C ILE A 45 -3.14 -8.06 -2.78
N MET A 46 -3.08 -6.87 -3.37
CA MET A 46 -4.06 -6.43 -4.35
C MET A 46 -3.99 -7.30 -5.61
N PRO A 47 -5.13 -7.81 -6.10
CA PRO A 47 -5.16 -8.60 -7.33
C PRO A 47 -4.76 -7.73 -8.53
N LYS A 48 -4.14 -8.35 -9.54
CA LYS A 48 -3.87 -7.68 -10.81
C LYS A 48 -5.16 -7.46 -11.57
N ILE A 49 -5.62 -6.23 -11.61
CA ILE A 49 -6.90 -5.81 -12.20
C ILE A 49 -6.71 -4.66 -13.22
N PRO A 50 -6.02 -4.88 -14.35
CA PRO A 50 -5.81 -3.83 -15.36
C PRO A 50 -7.11 -3.22 -15.83
N SER A 51 -7.06 -1.96 -16.26
CA SER A 51 -8.24 -1.27 -16.79
C SER A 51 -8.83 -2.02 -17.99
N GLY A 52 -10.16 -2.21 -18.02
CA GLY A 52 -10.86 -2.93 -19.08
C GLY A 52 -10.75 -4.45 -19.02
N SER A 53 -9.97 -5.03 -18.10
CA SER A 53 -9.78 -6.48 -18.00
C SER A 53 -11.00 -7.22 -17.45
N PHE A 54 -11.05 -8.53 -17.75
CA PHE A 54 -12.02 -9.44 -17.14
C PHE A 54 -11.87 -9.50 -15.62
N GLU A 55 -10.61 -9.57 -15.15
CA GLU A 55 -10.26 -9.60 -13.73
C GLU A 55 -10.84 -8.40 -12.98
N LYS A 56 -10.73 -7.19 -13.54
CA LYS A 56 -11.30 -5.98 -12.94
C LYS A 56 -12.83 -6.05 -12.84
N LYS A 57 -13.50 -6.51 -13.89
CA LYS A 57 -14.96 -6.65 -13.91
C LYS A 57 -15.42 -7.69 -12.91
N LEU A 58 -14.73 -8.85 -12.88
CA LEU A 58 -15.05 -9.93 -11.95
C LEU A 58 -14.81 -9.51 -10.49
N TYR A 59 -13.71 -8.79 -10.21
CA TYR A 59 -13.45 -8.28 -8.87
C TYR A 59 -14.49 -7.26 -8.39
N SER A 60 -14.90 -6.35 -9.28
CA SER A 60 -15.98 -5.41 -8.95
C SER A 60 -17.31 -6.11 -8.65
N MET A 61 -17.61 -7.16 -9.40
CA MET A 61 -18.78 -8.02 -9.14
C MET A 61 -18.62 -8.75 -7.81
N TYR A 62 -17.47 -9.39 -7.57
CA TYR A 62 -17.17 -10.09 -6.31
C TYR A 62 -17.40 -9.17 -5.10
N LEU A 63 -16.85 -7.95 -5.12
CA LEU A 63 -17.03 -6.98 -4.03
C LEU A 63 -18.52 -6.60 -3.83
N SER A 64 -19.30 -6.50 -4.91
CA SER A 64 -20.72 -6.14 -4.81
C SER A 64 -21.58 -7.25 -4.18
N TYR A 65 -21.08 -8.47 -4.12
CA TYR A 65 -21.75 -9.61 -3.48
C TYR A 65 -21.17 -9.96 -2.09
N LEU A 66 -20.22 -9.19 -1.59
CA LEU A 66 -19.71 -9.42 -0.23
C LEU A 66 -20.85 -9.27 0.78
N PRO A 67 -21.01 -10.22 1.71
CA PRO A 67 -21.92 -10.06 2.82
C PRO A 67 -21.47 -8.89 3.70
N LYS A 68 -22.44 -8.20 4.31
CA LYS A 68 -22.22 -6.93 5.04
C LYS A 68 -21.09 -7.02 6.08
N GLU A 69 -20.99 -8.14 6.76
CA GLU A 69 -19.97 -8.41 7.79
C GLU A 69 -18.55 -8.63 7.25
N LYS A 70 -18.40 -8.81 5.93
CA LYS A 70 -17.11 -8.99 5.26
C LYS A 70 -16.62 -7.75 4.49
N VAL A 71 -17.41 -6.67 4.51
CA VAL A 71 -17.03 -5.42 3.82
C VAL A 71 -15.87 -4.71 4.53
N ALA A 72 -15.79 -4.83 5.85
CA ALA A 72 -14.68 -4.31 6.66
C ALA A 72 -13.89 -5.49 7.26
N PHE A 73 -12.59 -5.32 7.36
CA PHE A 73 -11.69 -6.27 8.01
C PHE A 73 -10.58 -5.53 8.76
N ASP A 74 -10.11 -6.14 9.84
CA ASP A 74 -9.08 -5.56 10.68
C ASP A 74 -7.69 -5.74 10.07
N LEU A 75 -6.88 -4.70 10.16
CA LEU A 75 -5.46 -4.74 9.82
C LEU A 75 -4.64 -5.06 11.07
N LYS A 76 -3.63 -5.89 10.92
CA LYS A 76 -2.72 -6.23 12.02
C LYS A 76 -1.85 -5.04 12.38
N MET A 77 -2.08 -4.44 13.53
CA MET A 77 -1.21 -3.42 14.11
C MET A 77 -0.07 -4.08 14.89
N ASN A 78 1.16 -3.83 14.49
CA ASN A 78 2.35 -4.22 15.25
C ASN A 78 2.69 -3.06 16.20
N CYS A 79 2.35 -3.20 17.48
CA CYS A 79 2.48 -2.18 18.51
C CYS A 79 3.66 -2.47 19.44
N ASP A 80 4.40 -1.42 19.82
CA ASP A 80 5.42 -1.43 20.86
C ASP A 80 5.42 -0.10 21.65
N ASP A 81 6.40 0.11 22.54
CA ASP A 81 6.48 1.32 23.35
C ASP A 81 6.71 2.59 22.52
N ARG A 82 7.21 2.46 21.30
CA ARG A 82 7.48 3.58 20.37
C ARG A 82 6.23 4.00 19.58
N GLY A 83 5.19 3.16 19.51
CA GLY A 83 3.98 3.40 18.73
C GLY A 83 3.52 2.16 17.98
N SER A 84 3.15 2.31 16.70
CA SER A 84 2.68 1.17 15.89
C SER A 84 3.17 1.24 14.45
N PHE A 85 3.21 0.06 13.82
CA PHE A 85 3.42 -0.10 12.38
C PHE A 85 2.33 -1.03 11.83
N THR A 86 1.67 -0.62 10.75
CA THR A 86 0.57 -1.36 10.16
C THR A 86 0.73 -1.40 8.63
N GLU A 87 0.80 -2.60 8.08
CA GLU A 87 0.73 -2.79 6.64
C GLU A 87 -0.71 -2.54 6.17
N LEU A 88 -0.89 -1.76 5.10
CA LEU A 88 -2.20 -1.37 4.59
C LEU A 88 -2.58 -2.19 3.36
N LEU A 89 -1.67 -2.26 2.39
CA LEU A 89 -1.83 -3.04 1.17
C LEU A 89 -0.48 -3.34 0.52
N LYS A 90 -0.44 -4.38 -0.29
CA LYS A 90 0.71 -4.83 -1.07
C LYS A 90 0.31 -5.02 -2.53
N THR A 91 1.27 -4.90 -3.43
CA THR A 91 1.12 -5.31 -4.83
C THR A 91 2.27 -6.25 -5.19
N SER A 92 2.00 -7.26 -5.98
CA SER A 92 3.00 -8.29 -6.33
C SER A 92 4.19 -7.74 -7.16
N ASP A 93 4.06 -6.55 -7.72
CA ASP A 93 4.98 -5.96 -8.68
C ASP A 93 5.38 -4.50 -8.37
N HIS A 94 4.76 -3.86 -7.36
CA HIS A 94 4.97 -2.43 -7.10
C HIS A 94 5.13 -2.09 -5.61
N GLY A 95 5.32 -3.09 -4.74
CA GLY A 95 5.69 -2.85 -3.35
C GLY A 95 4.55 -2.84 -2.34
N GLN A 96 4.74 -2.08 -1.27
CA GLN A 96 3.94 -2.13 -0.05
C GLN A 96 3.62 -0.73 0.46
N PHE A 97 2.36 -0.50 0.83
CA PHE A 97 1.95 0.65 1.63
C PHE A 97 1.80 0.26 3.10
N SER A 98 2.22 1.16 3.97
CA SER A 98 2.10 1.01 5.41
C SER A 98 1.86 2.36 6.09
N VAL A 99 1.40 2.32 7.34
CA VAL A 99 1.32 3.49 8.21
C VAL A 99 2.13 3.24 9.47
N ASN A 100 2.91 4.23 9.83
CA ASN A 100 3.69 4.27 11.06
C ASN A 100 3.17 5.37 11.97
N ILE A 101 2.90 5.04 13.23
CA ILE A 101 2.53 6.00 14.27
C ILE A 101 3.68 6.01 15.27
N SER A 102 4.33 7.17 15.45
CA SER A 102 5.40 7.38 16.42
C SER A 102 4.88 8.23 17.56
N LYS A 103 5.05 7.75 18.80
CA LYS A 103 4.73 8.51 20.02
C LYS A 103 5.61 9.76 20.14
N PRO A 104 5.25 10.72 21.02
CA PRO A 104 6.05 11.91 21.28
C PRO A 104 7.52 11.61 21.55
N GLY A 105 8.43 12.38 20.95
CA GLY A 105 9.88 12.27 21.15
C GLY A 105 10.55 11.01 20.58
N ILE A 106 9.80 10.13 19.91
CA ILE A 106 10.34 8.86 19.42
C ILE A 106 11.05 9.03 18.08
N THR A 107 12.22 8.40 17.97
CA THR A 107 12.97 8.20 16.73
C THR A 107 12.77 6.77 16.25
N LYS A 108 12.43 6.59 14.96
CA LYS A 108 12.37 5.30 14.27
C LYS A 108 13.24 5.32 13.01
N GLY A 109 13.57 4.14 12.47
CA GLY A 109 14.52 3.97 11.38
C GLY A 109 15.88 3.55 11.92
N GLN A 110 16.95 4.33 11.67
CA GLN A 110 18.34 4.01 12.01
C GLN A 110 18.82 2.78 11.22
N HIS A 111 18.56 2.81 9.91
CA HIS A 111 18.99 1.77 9.00
C HIS A 111 19.10 2.32 7.57
N TRP A 112 19.73 1.56 6.71
CA TRP A 112 19.83 1.84 5.28
C TRP A 112 19.46 0.62 4.45
N HIS A 113 19.21 0.85 3.17
CA HIS A 113 18.87 -0.14 2.17
C HIS A 113 19.89 -0.12 1.03
N ASN A 114 20.15 -1.27 0.43
CA ASN A 114 21.07 -1.35 -0.71
C ASN A 114 20.37 -1.03 -2.04
N SER A 115 19.21 -1.58 -2.29
CA SER A 115 18.42 -1.38 -3.52
C SER A 115 16.96 -1.00 -3.26
N LYS A 116 16.43 -1.34 -2.09
CA LYS A 116 15.11 -0.91 -1.66
C LYS A 116 15.11 0.61 -1.44
N TRP A 117 14.06 1.26 -1.86
CA TRP A 117 13.81 2.67 -1.58
C TRP A 117 12.38 2.90 -1.15
N GLU A 118 12.16 3.96 -0.41
CA GLU A 118 10.90 4.23 0.23
C GLU A 118 10.48 5.70 0.03
N PHE A 119 9.18 5.97 0.15
CA PHE A 119 8.64 7.30 0.39
C PHE A 119 8.15 7.39 1.82
N PHE A 120 8.52 8.46 2.52
CA PHE A 120 7.88 8.84 3.77
C PHE A 120 7.02 10.08 3.54
N ILE A 121 5.76 10.02 3.98
CA ILE A 121 4.77 11.07 3.81
C ILE A 121 4.12 11.31 5.17
N VAL A 122 4.51 12.39 5.85
CA VAL A 122 3.88 12.77 7.12
C VAL A 122 2.51 13.38 6.84
N VAL A 123 1.48 12.81 7.45
CA VAL A 123 0.08 13.22 7.26
C VAL A 123 -0.55 13.82 8.52
N SER A 124 0.10 13.68 9.70
CA SER A 124 -0.30 14.32 10.95
C SER A 124 0.90 14.43 11.89
N GLY A 125 0.95 15.49 12.69
CA GLY A 125 2.05 15.80 13.60
C GLY A 125 3.17 16.60 12.92
N HIS A 126 4.29 16.75 13.63
CA HIS A 126 5.49 17.46 13.19
C HIS A 126 6.73 16.61 13.48
N GLY A 127 7.59 16.43 12.51
CA GLY A 127 8.76 15.57 12.60
C GLY A 127 9.95 16.07 11.80
N LEU A 128 11.07 15.40 12.02
CA LEU A 128 12.31 15.58 11.28
C LEU A 128 12.72 14.25 10.66
N ILE A 129 12.95 14.25 9.35
CA ILE A 129 13.59 13.13 8.65
C ILE A 129 15.05 13.50 8.45
N GLN A 130 15.95 12.57 8.76
CA GLN A 130 17.38 12.72 8.54
C GLN A 130 17.88 11.59 7.64
N GLU A 131 18.76 11.94 6.72
CA GLU A 131 19.44 10.99 5.82
C GLU A 131 20.94 11.29 5.79
N ARG A 132 21.78 10.27 5.90
CA ARG A 132 23.22 10.36 5.77
C ARG A 132 23.75 9.28 4.83
N LYS A 133 24.51 9.66 3.83
CA LYS A 133 25.14 8.70 2.93
C LYS A 133 26.13 7.82 3.70
N ILE A 134 26.07 6.51 3.48
CA ILE A 134 26.99 5.55 4.11
C ILE A 134 28.44 5.92 3.79
N GLY A 135 29.28 5.95 4.84
CA GLY A 135 30.69 6.34 4.74
C GLY A 135 30.97 7.83 4.65
N THR A 136 29.98 8.69 4.93
CA THR A 136 30.15 10.15 5.04
C THR A 136 29.56 10.67 6.35
N ASP A 137 29.87 11.92 6.71
CA ASP A 137 29.37 12.57 7.94
C ASP A 137 28.29 13.62 7.66
N GLU A 138 28.01 13.92 6.38
CA GLU A 138 27.01 14.93 5.99
C GLU A 138 25.60 14.39 6.16
N VAL A 139 24.80 15.08 6.97
CA VAL A 139 23.39 14.76 7.23
C VAL A 139 22.51 15.74 6.47
N ILE A 140 21.54 15.19 5.72
CA ILE A 140 20.49 15.94 5.05
C ILE A 140 19.25 15.89 5.95
N GLU A 141 18.61 17.02 6.18
CA GLU A 141 17.46 17.14 7.08
C GLU A 141 16.23 17.67 6.35
N PHE A 142 15.07 17.09 6.64
CA PHE A 142 13.77 17.51 6.13
C PHE A 142 12.81 17.73 7.30
N ASP A 143 12.41 19.00 7.50
CA ASP A 143 11.31 19.34 8.40
C ASP A 143 9.99 18.96 7.72
N VAL A 144 9.19 18.10 8.37
CA VAL A 144 7.99 17.50 7.79
C VAL A 144 6.79 17.65 8.72
N SER A 145 5.62 17.94 8.15
CA SER A 145 4.41 18.11 8.96
C SER A 145 3.14 17.74 8.20
N GLY A 146 2.09 17.38 8.95
CA GLY A 146 0.76 17.15 8.41
C GLY A 146 0.08 18.42 7.87
N ASN A 147 0.60 19.62 8.19
CA ASN A 147 0.08 20.90 7.66
C ASN A 147 0.62 21.22 6.26
N HIS A 148 1.72 20.60 5.87
CA HIS A 148 2.34 20.73 4.55
C HIS A 148 2.82 19.34 4.10
N ILE A 149 1.93 18.60 3.44
CA ILE A 149 2.20 17.21 3.04
C ILE A 149 3.19 17.20 1.87
N GLN A 150 4.31 16.54 2.07
CA GLN A 150 5.34 16.29 1.06
C GLN A 150 5.84 14.85 1.15
N ALA A 151 6.30 14.30 0.04
CA ALA A 151 6.94 13.01 -0.01
C ALA A 151 8.46 13.19 0.05
N VAL A 152 9.11 12.49 0.97
CA VAL A 152 10.56 12.43 1.08
C VAL A 152 11.00 11.04 0.64
N HIS A 153 11.95 10.97 -0.29
CA HIS A 153 12.57 9.71 -0.71
C HIS A 153 13.59 9.27 0.34
N MET A 154 13.49 8.03 0.81
CA MET A 154 14.57 7.36 1.51
C MET A 154 15.49 6.72 0.49
N LEU A 155 16.70 7.25 0.37
CA LEU A 155 17.61 6.92 -0.73
C LEU A 155 18.36 5.62 -0.46
N PRO A 156 18.52 4.71 -1.45
CA PRO A 156 19.42 3.57 -1.33
C PRO A 156 20.85 4.02 -1.01
N GLY A 157 21.52 3.32 -0.09
CA GLY A 157 22.85 3.66 0.37
C GLY A 157 22.91 4.85 1.34
N TYR A 158 21.76 5.31 1.85
CA TYR A 158 21.67 6.32 2.91
C TYR A 158 21.01 5.71 4.15
N THR A 159 21.68 5.85 5.31
CA THR A 159 21.00 5.59 6.58
C THR A 159 20.01 6.71 6.84
N HIS A 160 18.83 6.35 7.33
CA HIS A 160 17.78 7.31 7.57
C HIS A 160 17.02 7.05 8.87
N ASN A 161 16.43 8.09 9.38
CA ASN A 161 15.50 8.03 10.50
C ASN A 161 14.36 9.03 10.34
N ILE A 162 13.35 8.90 11.19
CA ILE A 162 12.29 9.87 11.38
C ILE A 162 12.08 10.11 12.88
N ILE A 163 12.06 11.36 13.28
CA ILE A 163 11.96 11.83 14.66
C ILE A 163 10.62 12.53 14.83
N ASN A 164 9.83 12.13 15.84
CA ASN A 164 8.68 12.92 16.27
C ASN A 164 9.17 14.08 17.14
N LEU A 165 9.01 15.31 16.67
CA LEU A 165 9.46 16.52 17.38
C LEU A 165 8.45 17.03 18.43
N SER A 166 7.23 16.47 18.49
CA SER A 166 6.22 16.86 19.47
C SER A 166 6.46 16.16 20.81
N ASP A 167 6.20 16.88 21.89
CA ASP A 167 6.19 16.33 23.25
C ASP A 167 4.82 15.72 23.64
N THR A 168 3.77 15.96 22.86
CA THR A 168 2.40 15.61 23.22
C THR A 168 1.62 14.88 22.14
N GLU A 169 1.96 15.05 20.87
CA GLU A 169 1.19 14.52 19.76
C GLU A 169 1.93 13.40 19.04
N ASN A 170 1.17 12.44 18.50
CA ASN A 170 1.73 11.41 17.65
C ASN A 170 2.11 11.96 16.27
N LEU A 171 3.19 11.44 15.72
CA LEU A 171 3.56 11.62 14.32
C LEU A 171 3.00 10.46 13.50
N VAL A 172 2.21 10.76 12.47
CA VAL A 172 1.63 9.77 11.57
C VAL A 172 2.28 9.88 10.19
N THR A 173 2.96 8.82 9.81
CA THR A 173 3.68 8.72 8.53
C THR A 173 3.09 7.61 7.68
N VAL A 174 2.63 7.93 6.49
CA VAL A 174 2.34 6.95 5.44
C VAL A 174 3.64 6.65 4.71
N MET A 175 3.90 5.37 4.49
CA MET A 175 5.12 4.87 3.89
C MET A 175 4.78 4.01 2.68
N TRP A 176 5.55 4.15 1.62
CA TRP A 176 5.52 3.23 0.50
C TRP A 176 6.94 2.71 0.24
N ALA A 177 7.07 1.41 0.05
CA ALA A 177 8.31 0.75 -0.33
C ALA A 177 8.15 0.10 -1.71
N ASN A 178 9.18 0.14 -2.54
CA ASN A 178 9.15 -0.42 -3.89
C ASN A 178 9.05 -1.94 -3.94
N GLU A 179 9.21 -2.61 -2.81
CA GLU A 179 9.13 -4.07 -2.66
C GLU A 179 8.42 -4.48 -1.38
N ILE A 180 7.88 -5.69 -1.36
CA ILE A 180 7.31 -6.31 -0.17
C ILE A 180 8.46 -6.76 0.75
N PHE A 181 8.35 -6.50 2.05
CA PHE A 181 9.35 -6.97 3.02
C PHE A 181 9.42 -8.50 3.04
N ASP A 182 10.61 -9.04 2.80
CA ASP A 182 10.94 -10.46 2.94
C ASP A 182 11.88 -10.66 4.15
N PRO A 183 11.42 -11.31 5.23
CA PRO A 183 12.26 -11.54 6.41
C PRO A 183 13.45 -12.47 6.17
N ASN A 184 13.43 -13.27 5.09
CA ASN A 184 14.54 -14.16 4.73
C ASN A 184 15.63 -13.43 3.93
N HIS A 185 15.29 -12.35 3.26
CA HIS A 185 16.19 -11.53 2.45
C HIS A 185 15.92 -10.04 2.71
N PRO A 186 16.06 -9.58 3.96
CA PRO A 186 15.79 -8.18 4.29
C PRO A 186 16.90 -7.30 3.71
N ASP A 187 16.58 -6.46 2.75
CA ASP A 187 17.51 -5.40 2.29
C ASP A 187 17.48 -4.24 3.29
N THR A 188 17.86 -4.54 4.54
CA THR A 188 17.80 -3.57 5.65
C THR A 188 18.98 -3.79 6.59
N PHE A 189 19.83 -2.78 6.75
CA PHE A 189 21.06 -2.82 7.51
C PHE A 189 21.05 -1.73 8.57
N GLY A 190 21.22 -2.11 9.86
CA GLY A 190 21.19 -1.18 10.99
C GLY A 190 22.43 -0.26 10.99
N GLU A 191 22.20 1.06 10.97
CA GLU A 191 23.22 2.09 11.15
C GLU A 191 22.54 3.39 11.56
N THR A 192 23.09 4.09 12.54
CA THR A 192 22.58 5.40 12.98
C THR A 192 22.92 6.49 11.98
N VAL A 193 22.04 7.48 11.88
CA VAL A 193 22.32 8.73 11.16
C VAL A 193 23.33 9.56 11.91
#